data_2e077e89b703dd7178f58afc4e463aaa
#
_entry.id   2e077e89b703dd7178f58afc4e463aaa
#
_cell.length_a   1.000
_cell.length_b   1.000
_cell.length_c   1.000
_cell.angle_alpha   90.00
_cell.angle_beta   90.00
_cell.angle_gamma   90.00
#
_symmetry.space_group_name_H-M   'P 1'
#
loop_
_entity.id
_entity.type
_entity.pdbx_description
1 polymer ?
#
loop_
_entity_poly.entity_id
_entity_poly.type
_entity_poly.pdbx_seq_one_letter_code
_entity_poly.pdbx_strand_id
1 'polypeptide(L)'
;YFFTTCPNICPSMNNNMKKVYEEFKDEPNFLIVSHTCDPKRDSAAVLKHYADSMGVNTNKWVFLTGRKDSLYNMARVSYGIDDPKNIVANIDDDFLHSQFFALVDKKGNVRGAVYDGLKKKEIEKLTPYLIKIK
;
A
#
# COMPACT_ATOMS: atom_id res chain seq x y z
N TYR A 1 -1.45 -0.59 2.10
CA TYR A 1 -2.31 0.06 3.09
C TYR A 1 -1.48 0.64 4.22
N PHE A 2 -1.87 1.79 4.71
CA PHE A 2 -1.17 2.52 5.77
C PHE A 2 -2.12 3.53 6.42
N PHE A 3 -1.66 4.25 7.43
CA PHE A 3 -2.34 5.46 7.94
C PHE A 3 -1.31 6.47 8.45
N THR A 4 -1.60 7.77 8.28
CA THR A 4 -0.60 8.82 8.52
C THR A 4 -0.20 8.97 9.98
N THR A 5 -1.07 8.61 10.91
CA THR A 5 -0.83 8.69 12.36
C THR A 5 -0.19 7.43 12.95
N CYS A 6 0.17 6.46 12.13
CA CYS A 6 0.84 5.23 12.57
C CYS A 6 2.24 5.54 13.12
N PRO A 7 2.53 5.22 14.40
CA PRO A 7 3.80 5.65 15.01
C PRO A 7 5.01 4.80 14.66
N ASN A 8 4.84 3.51 14.35
CA ASN A 8 5.95 2.56 14.28
C ASN A 8 6.06 1.81 12.95
N ILE A 9 5.03 1.07 12.55
CA ILE A 9 5.09 0.12 11.41
C ILE A 9 5.09 0.85 10.08
N CYS A 10 4.20 1.82 9.88
CA CYS A 10 4.04 2.50 8.60
C CYS A 10 5.24 3.33 8.17
N PRO A 11 5.93 4.09 9.06
CA PRO A 11 7.16 4.77 8.67
C PRO A 11 8.24 3.81 8.15
N SER A 12 8.47 2.69 8.83
CA SER A 12 9.44 1.68 8.41
C SER A 12 9.05 1.04 7.09
N MET A 13 7.79 0.66 6.95
CA MET A 13 7.24 0.07 5.73
C MET A 13 7.32 1.04 4.56
N ASN A 14 6.96 2.31 4.76
CA ASN A 14 7.01 3.33 3.72
C ASN A 14 8.44 3.70 3.34
N ASN A 15 9.39 3.66 4.28
CA ASN A 15 10.80 3.83 3.97
C ASN A 15 11.33 2.68 3.09
N ASN A 16 10.89 1.46 3.34
CA ASN A 16 11.22 0.31 2.49
C ASN A 16 10.59 0.44 1.11
N MET A 17 9.33 0.88 1.03
CA MET A 17 8.66 1.13 -0.25
C MET A 17 9.32 2.27 -1.02
N LYS A 18 9.85 3.28 -0.31
CA LYS A 18 10.57 4.39 -0.96
C LYS A 18 11.82 3.91 -1.67
N LYS A 19 12.49 2.87 -1.18
CA LYS A 19 13.62 2.25 -1.89
C LYS A 19 13.19 1.63 -3.21
N VAL A 20 12.04 0.97 -3.24
CA VAL A 20 11.44 0.44 -4.47
C VAL A 20 11.07 1.59 -5.41
N TYR A 21 10.47 2.64 -4.89
CA TYR A 21 10.14 3.85 -5.65
C TYR A 21 11.38 4.47 -6.31
N GLU A 22 12.46 4.66 -5.57
CA GLU A 22 13.70 5.25 -6.11
C GLU A 22 14.31 4.38 -7.22
N GLU A 23 14.19 3.07 -7.13
CA GLU A 23 14.69 2.14 -8.14
C GLU A 23 13.86 2.15 -9.42
N PHE A 24 12.55 2.31 -9.34
CA PHE A 24 11.64 2.16 -10.48
C PHE A 24 10.89 3.43 -10.89
N LYS A 25 11.13 4.56 -10.26
CA LYS A 25 10.39 5.81 -10.53
C LYS A 25 10.47 6.31 -11.98
N ASP A 26 11.55 5.98 -12.69
CA ASP A 26 11.76 6.38 -14.07
C ASP A 26 11.13 5.40 -15.09
N GLU A 27 10.57 4.30 -14.62
CA GLU A 27 9.92 3.31 -15.48
C GLU A 27 8.50 3.76 -15.83
N PRO A 28 8.16 3.85 -17.14
CA PRO A 28 6.85 4.38 -17.56
C PRO A 28 5.66 3.51 -17.14
N ASN A 29 5.88 2.22 -16.93
CA ASN A 29 4.82 1.25 -16.58
C ASN A 29 4.80 0.89 -15.08
N PHE A 30 5.40 1.71 -14.24
CA PHE A 30 5.49 1.47 -12.80
C PHE A 30 4.61 2.46 -12.03
N LEU A 31 3.86 1.95 -11.05
CA LEU A 31 3.02 2.76 -10.17
C LEU A 31 2.92 2.10 -8.80
N ILE A 32 3.09 2.90 -7.75
CA ILE A 32 2.78 2.49 -6.38
C ILE A 32 1.44 3.12 -5.99
N VAL A 33 0.56 2.31 -5.41
CA VAL A 33 -0.73 2.75 -4.90
C VAL A 33 -0.82 2.43 -3.42
N SER A 34 -0.94 3.45 -2.59
CA SER A 34 -1.12 3.31 -1.15
C SER A 34 -2.53 3.75 -0.77
N HIS A 35 -3.27 2.87 -0.10
CA HIS A 35 -4.61 3.13 0.39
C HIS A 35 -4.55 3.38 1.90
N THR A 36 -5.24 4.41 2.38
CA THR A 36 -5.36 4.59 3.82
C THR A 36 -6.31 3.56 4.44
N CYS A 37 -5.99 3.11 5.64
CA CYS A 37 -6.91 2.31 6.46
C CYS A 37 -7.63 3.16 7.52
N ASP A 38 -7.42 4.47 7.54
CA ASP A 38 -8.10 5.40 8.44
C ASP A 38 -8.65 6.62 7.66
N PRO A 39 -9.68 6.43 6.82
CA PRO A 39 -10.18 7.48 5.94
C PRO A 39 -10.82 8.66 6.69
N LYS A 40 -11.24 8.49 7.93
CA LYS A 40 -11.78 9.60 8.74
C LYS A 40 -10.72 10.65 9.04
N ARG A 41 -9.49 10.23 9.32
CA ARG A 41 -8.36 11.12 9.62
C ARG A 41 -7.58 11.50 8.37
N ASP A 42 -7.44 10.56 7.44
CA ASP A 42 -6.62 10.72 6.25
C ASP A 42 -7.47 11.21 5.07
N SER A 43 -7.80 12.50 5.11
CA SER A 43 -8.44 13.19 3.98
C SER A 43 -7.46 13.34 2.81
N ALA A 44 -7.97 13.72 1.64
CA ALA A 44 -7.14 14.00 0.47
C ALA A 44 -6.05 15.05 0.77
N ALA A 45 -6.39 16.10 1.53
CA ALA A 45 -5.43 17.14 1.92
C ALA A 45 -4.35 16.61 2.84
N VAL A 46 -4.69 15.76 3.80
CA VAL A 46 -3.73 15.12 4.72
C VAL A 46 -2.80 14.20 3.94
N LEU A 47 -3.33 13.40 3.03
CA LEU A 47 -2.54 12.50 2.18
C LEU A 47 -1.58 13.28 1.28
N LYS A 48 -2.01 14.39 0.72
CA LYS A 48 -1.13 15.26 -0.09
C LYS A 48 0.03 15.79 0.73
N HIS A 49 -0.25 16.27 1.94
CA HIS A 49 0.78 16.75 2.86
C HIS A 49 1.78 15.63 3.21
N TYR A 50 1.27 14.42 3.44
CA TYR A 50 2.11 13.25 3.71
C TYR A 50 3.02 12.90 2.53
N ALA A 51 2.48 12.89 1.31
CA ALA A 51 3.26 12.64 0.09
C ALA A 51 4.35 13.70 -0.10
N ASP A 52 4.01 14.98 0.13
CA ASP A 52 4.96 16.09 0.03
C ASP A 52 6.09 15.93 1.06
N SER A 53 5.77 15.50 2.28
CA SER A 53 6.77 15.27 3.33
C SER A 53 7.71 14.11 3.00
N MET A 54 7.26 13.14 2.23
CA MET A 54 8.10 12.03 1.74
C MET A 54 8.96 12.41 0.54
N GLY A 55 8.67 13.53 -0.12
CA GLY A 55 9.41 13.98 -1.30
C GLY A 55 9.22 13.08 -2.53
N VAL A 56 8.07 12.45 -2.67
CA VAL A 56 7.78 11.55 -3.80
C VAL A 56 6.93 12.22 -4.86
N ASN A 57 7.12 11.80 -6.13
CA ASN A 57 6.29 12.24 -7.25
C ASN A 57 4.96 11.49 -7.22
N THR A 58 3.87 12.22 -7.07
CA THR A 58 2.52 11.64 -6.97
C THR A 58 2.00 11.06 -8.28
N ASN A 59 2.69 11.27 -9.41
CA ASN A 59 2.43 10.55 -10.65
C ASN A 59 2.95 9.12 -10.62
N LYS A 60 3.86 8.79 -9.70
CA LYS A 60 4.47 7.46 -9.54
C LYS A 60 4.11 6.78 -8.25
N TRP A 61 3.69 7.53 -7.25
CA TRP A 61 3.22 7.00 -5.96
C TRP A 61 1.97 7.75 -5.54
N VAL A 62 0.82 7.11 -5.72
CA VAL A 62 -0.50 7.67 -5.46
C VAL A 62 -0.96 7.27 -4.06
N PHE A 63 -1.51 8.21 -3.32
CA PHE A 63 -2.11 7.99 -2.00
C PHE A 63 -3.61 8.19 -2.11
N LEU A 64 -4.39 7.15 -1.81
CA LEU A 64 -5.83 7.14 -2.02
C LEU A 64 -6.58 6.98 -0.71
N THR A 65 -7.74 7.64 -0.63
CA THR A 65 -8.73 7.48 0.43
C THR A 65 -10.08 7.13 -0.17
N GLY A 66 -11.04 6.77 0.68
CA GLY A 66 -12.38 6.41 0.23
C GLY A 66 -13.24 5.93 1.39
N ARG A 67 -14.31 5.21 1.09
CA ARG A 67 -15.15 4.61 2.12
C ARG A 67 -14.42 3.46 2.80
N LYS A 68 -14.50 3.41 4.12
CA LYS A 68 -13.80 2.42 4.92
C LYS A 68 -14.21 0.99 4.56
N ASP A 69 -15.50 0.73 4.37
CA ASP A 69 -16.00 -0.60 4.00
C ASP A 69 -15.44 -1.07 2.65
N SER A 70 -15.40 -0.20 1.67
CA SER A 70 -14.84 -0.51 0.34
C SER A 70 -13.34 -0.75 0.40
N LEU A 71 -12.60 0.08 1.12
CA LEU A 71 -11.16 -0.05 1.30
C LEU A 71 -10.81 -1.38 1.97
N TYR A 72 -11.52 -1.75 3.02
CA TYR A 72 -11.26 -2.97 3.79
C TYR A 72 -11.65 -4.23 3.03
N ASN A 73 -12.78 -4.20 2.33
CA ASN A 73 -13.18 -5.32 1.47
C ASN A 73 -12.14 -5.56 0.36
N MET A 74 -11.66 -4.49 -0.25
CA MET A 74 -10.64 -4.57 -1.30
C MET A 74 -9.33 -5.18 -0.77
N ALA A 75 -8.91 -4.78 0.43
CA ALA A 75 -7.69 -5.32 1.06
C ALA A 75 -7.80 -6.82 1.33
N ARG A 76 -8.96 -7.26 1.82
CA ARG A 76 -9.18 -8.66 2.23
C ARG A 76 -9.50 -9.57 1.06
N VAL A 77 -10.35 -9.13 0.15
CA VAL A 77 -10.88 -9.96 -0.94
C VAL A 77 -10.08 -9.79 -2.21
N SER A 78 -9.83 -8.55 -2.64
CA SER A 78 -9.18 -8.27 -3.93
C SER A 78 -7.66 -8.43 -3.87
N TYR A 79 -7.02 -7.89 -2.85
CA TYR A 79 -5.56 -7.94 -2.72
C TYR A 79 -5.03 -9.09 -1.86
N GLY A 80 -5.84 -9.65 -0.97
CA GLY A 80 -5.39 -10.68 -0.03
C GLY A 80 -4.37 -10.17 0.99
N ILE A 81 -4.37 -8.87 1.28
CA ILE A 81 -3.46 -8.25 2.25
C ILE A 81 -3.84 -8.62 3.69
N ASP A 82 -5.12 -8.81 3.95
CA ASP A 82 -5.63 -9.23 5.24
C ASP A 82 -6.59 -10.41 5.06
N ASP A 83 -6.80 -11.20 6.12
CA ASP A 83 -7.68 -12.36 6.10
C ASP A 83 -9.15 -11.92 6.11
N PRO A 84 -10.00 -12.40 5.17
CA PRO A 84 -11.43 -12.14 5.21
C PRO A 84 -12.11 -12.53 6.53
N LYS A 85 -11.56 -13.48 7.27
CA LYS A 85 -12.05 -13.91 8.58
C LYS A 85 -11.88 -12.84 9.67
N ASN A 86 -11.04 -11.84 9.45
CA ASN A 86 -10.82 -10.75 10.41
C ASN A 86 -11.91 -9.68 10.36
N ILE A 87 -12.94 -9.86 9.53
CA ILE A 87 -14.06 -8.92 9.44
C ILE A 87 -14.82 -8.88 10.76
N VAL A 88 -15.02 -7.67 11.31
CA VAL A 88 -15.85 -7.45 12.50
C VAL A 88 -17.24 -6.92 12.09
N ALA A 89 -18.23 -7.08 12.98
CA ALA A 89 -19.62 -6.73 12.68
C ALA A 89 -19.83 -5.23 12.42
N ASN A 90 -19.10 -4.36 13.14
CA ASN A 90 -19.18 -2.92 12.97
C ASN A 90 -17.92 -2.40 12.27
N ILE A 91 -18.08 -1.82 11.08
CA ILE A 91 -16.95 -1.30 10.30
C ILE A 91 -16.18 -0.20 11.03
N ASP A 92 -16.82 0.57 11.91
CA ASP A 92 -16.14 1.61 12.67
C ASP A 92 -15.13 1.04 13.68
N ASP A 93 -15.33 -0.20 14.12
CA ASP A 93 -14.43 -0.91 15.04
C ASP A 93 -13.39 -1.77 14.29
N ASP A 94 -13.50 -1.86 12.98
CA ASP A 94 -12.60 -2.67 12.16
C ASP A 94 -11.25 -1.98 11.97
N PHE A 95 -10.18 -2.78 11.94
CA PHE A 95 -8.83 -2.29 11.70
C PHE A 95 -8.04 -3.27 10.84
N LEU A 96 -7.33 -2.75 9.83
CA LEU A 96 -6.49 -3.56 8.96
C LEU A 96 -5.07 -3.68 9.50
N HIS A 97 -4.54 -4.89 9.45
CA HIS A 97 -3.11 -5.13 9.62
C HIS A 97 -2.41 -4.85 8.28
N SER A 98 -1.70 -3.74 8.19
CA SER A 98 -1.28 -3.13 6.92
C SER A 98 0.21 -3.28 6.59
N GLN A 99 0.92 -4.24 7.19
CA GLN A 99 2.35 -4.40 6.93
C GLN A 99 2.71 -5.09 5.61
N PHE A 100 1.72 -5.53 4.83
CA PHE A 100 1.94 -6.30 3.62
C PHE A 100 1.78 -5.48 2.34
N PHE A 101 2.58 -5.81 1.32
CA PHE A 101 2.47 -5.29 -0.03
C PHE A 101 1.86 -6.33 -0.96
N ALA A 102 1.02 -5.90 -1.89
CA ALA A 102 0.52 -6.72 -2.97
C ALA A 102 1.15 -6.28 -4.30
N LEU A 103 1.56 -7.24 -5.11
CA LEU A 103 2.06 -6.98 -6.46
C LEU A 103 0.92 -7.23 -7.44
N VAL A 104 0.63 -6.23 -8.28
CA VAL A 104 -0.49 -6.28 -9.24
C VAL A 104 0.07 -6.08 -10.65
N ASP A 105 -0.35 -6.91 -11.60
CA ASP A 105 0.08 -6.79 -13.00
C ASP A 105 -0.75 -5.77 -13.77
N LYS A 106 -0.40 -5.55 -15.05
CA LYS A 106 -1.10 -4.60 -15.93
C LYS A 106 -2.57 -4.93 -16.15
N LYS A 107 -2.96 -6.17 -15.96
CA LYS A 107 -4.35 -6.64 -16.12
C LYS A 107 -5.16 -6.53 -14.84
N GLY A 108 -4.54 -6.07 -13.74
CA GLY A 108 -5.18 -5.96 -12.44
C GLY A 108 -5.16 -7.23 -11.60
N ASN A 109 -4.39 -8.24 -11.99
CA ASN A 109 -4.29 -9.50 -11.26
C ASN A 109 -3.18 -9.42 -10.21
N VAL A 110 -3.48 -9.89 -8.99
CA VAL A 110 -2.48 -10.04 -7.93
C VAL A 110 -1.55 -11.21 -8.26
N ARG A 111 -0.25 -10.94 -8.22
CA ARG A 111 0.79 -11.91 -8.56
C ARG A 111 1.49 -12.42 -7.31
N GLY A 112 1.50 -13.74 -7.15
CA GLY A 112 2.15 -14.41 -6.03
C GLY A 112 1.45 -14.16 -4.69
N ALA A 113 2.18 -14.39 -3.60
CA ALA A 113 1.72 -14.11 -2.24
C ALA A 113 1.95 -12.63 -1.91
N VAL A 114 1.36 -12.16 -0.81
CA VAL A 114 1.68 -10.82 -0.28
C VAL A 114 3.10 -10.80 0.28
N TYR A 115 3.72 -9.62 0.23
CA TYR A 115 5.10 -9.42 0.68
C TYR A 115 5.10 -8.60 1.97
N ASP A 116 5.88 -9.05 2.95
CA ASP A 116 6.00 -8.33 4.23
C ASP A 116 6.82 -7.05 4.04
N GLY A 117 6.16 -5.90 4.16
CA GLY A 117 6.75 -4.58 3.97
C GLY A 117 7.79 -4.18 5.00
N LEU A 118 7.90 -4.91 6.10
CA LEU A 118 8.91 -4.70 7.15
C LEU A 118 10.18 -5.52 6.92
N LYS A 119 10.14 -6.52 6.04
CA LYS A 119 11.26 -7.43 5.79
C LYS A 119 11.97 -7.08 4.50
N LYS A 120 13.20 -6.62 4.60
CA LYS A 120 14.07 -6.29 3.46
C LYS A 120 14.15 -7.42 2.43
N LYS A 121 14.29 -8.65 2.87
CA LYS A 121 14.40 -9.84 1.99
C LYS A 121 13.13 -10.06 1.17
N GLU A 122 11.95 -9.79 1.75
CA GLU A 122 10.69 -9.89 1.02
C GLU A 122 10.55 -8.81 -0.04
N ILE A 123 11.02 -7.60 0.27
CA ILE A 123 10.99 -6.47 -0.67
C ILE A 123 11.96 -6.70 -1.82
N GLU A 124 13.13 -7.26 -1.56
CA GLU A 124 14.10 -7.61 -2.59
C GLU A 124 13.55 -8.65 -3.59
N LYS A 125 12.62 -9.51 -3.16
CA LYS A 125 11.93 -10.45 -4.03
C LYS A 125 11.01 -9.78 -5.05
N LEU A 126 10.59 -8.53 -4.81
CA LEU A 126 9.74 -7.78 -5.75
C LEU A 126 10.52 -7.39 -7.02
N THR A 127 11.80 -7.08 -6.91
CA THR A 127 12.60 -6.56 -8.01
C THR A 127 12.57 -7.45 -9.26
N PRO A 128 12.80 -8.78 -9.20
CA PRO A 128 12.71 -9.64 -10.37
C PRO A 128 11.33 -9.66 -11.03
N TYR A 129 10.27 -9.60 -10.22
CA TYR A 129 8.90 -9.57 -10.75
C TYR A 129 8.57 -8.25 -11.41
N LEU A 130 8.98 -7.13 -10.83
CA LEU A 130 8.78 -5.80 -11.41
C LEU A 130 9.48 -5.66 -12.76
N ILE A 131 10.65 -6.26 -12.92
CA ILE A 131 11.36 -6.29 -14.20
C ILE A 131 10.59 -7.10 -15.23
N LYS A 132 10.01 -8.24 -14.86
CA LYS A 132 9.29 -9.14 -15.77
C LYS A 132 7.94 -8.61 -16.25
N ILE A 133 7.24 -7.83 -15.43
CA ILE A 133 5.88 -7.35 -15.71
C ILE A 133 5.83 -5.97 -16.35
N LYS A 134 6.95 -5.41 -16.70
CA LYS A 134 7.06 -4.12 -17.41
C LYS A 134 6.24 -4.07 -18.68
#